data_d199e03c4a964401fdf336db9a48957a
#
_entry.id   d199e03c4a964401fdf336db9a48957a
#
_cell.length_a   1.000
_cell.length_b   1.000
_cell.length_c   1.000
_cell.angle_alpha   90.00
_cell.angle_beta   90.00
_cell.angle_gamma   90.00
#
_symmetry.space_group_name_H-M   'P 1'
#
loop_
_entity.id
_entity.type
_entity.pdbx_description
1 polymer ?
#
loop_
_entity_poly.entity_id
_entity_poly.type
_entity_poly.pdbx_seq_one_letter_code
_entity_poly.pdbx_strand_id
1 'polypeptide(L)'
;VQNYKIIQVSASSRYALLDVSGFEASSKRNLEAEGIRFLLDKLLPGQGYKLSYYDTGKPYLEGRKERLSISHSHNMVAVMIDEQKETGIDIELIRDKVLNVTHKYLDDKERENIEAADIEKHLVYWAAKETLYKIYGRKKVDFKEHLFIEPFSYNGSVGGLITGHIRLPELREKFRLHYEKLDDYILVYLI
;
A
#
# COMPACT_ATOMS: atom_id res chain seq x y z
N VAL A 1 -9.70 -5.48 23.39
CA VAL A 1 -9.03 -4.21 22.99
C VAL A 1 -8.62 -4.36 21.54
N GLN A 2 -9.14 -3.50 20.66
CA GLN A 2 -8.80 -3.53 19.23
C GLN A 2 -7.34 -3.13 19.06
N ASN A 3 -6.57 -3.98 18.36
CA ASN A 3 -5.14 -3.75 18.13
C ASN A 3 -4.94 -2.87 16.88
N TYR A 4 -4.83 -1.56 17.07
CA TYR A 4 -4.56 -0.61 15.98
C TYR A 4 -3.40 0.33 16.33
N LYS A 5 -2.74 0.87 15.29
CA LYS A 5 -1.68 1.86 15.40
C LYS A 5 -1.93 3.02 14.45
N ILE A 6 -1.57 4.24 14.83
CA ILE A 6 -1.54 5.42 13.95
C ILE A 6 -0.11 5.93 13.92
N ILE A 7 0.43 6.14 12.72
CA ILE A 7 1.79 6.58 12.49
C ILE A 7 1.77 7.87 11.66
N GLN A 8 2.42 8.92 12.18
CA GLN A 8 2.64 10.16 11.44
C GLN A 8 3.84 9.98 10.52
N VAL A 9 3.65 10.22 9.21
CA VAL A 9 4.70 10.11 8.18
C VAL A 9 5.33 11.47 7.90
N SER A 10 4.50 12.51 7.80
CA SER A 10 4.91 13.90 7.58
C SER A 10 3.92 14.85 8.25
N ALA A 11 4.09 16.15 8.10
CA ALA A 11 3.15 17.15 8.64
C ALA A 11 1.72 16.97 8.09
N SER A 12 1.57 16.50 6.82
CA SER A 12 0.28 16.35 6.15
C SER A 12 -0.19 14.90 6.00
N SER A 13 0.70 13.92 6.22
CA SER A 13 0.48 12.51 5.89
C SER A 13 0.57 11.63 7.11
N ARG A 14 -0.39 10.71 7.27
CA ARG A 14 -0.40 9.68 8.31
C ARG A 14 -1.10 8.42 7.82
N TYR A 15 -0.75 7.29 8.41
CA TYR A 15 -1.45 6.05 8.17
C TYR A 15 -1.87 5.36 9.46
N ALA A 16 -2.81 4.46 9.35
CA ALA A 16 -3.25 3.61 10.45
C ALA A 16 -3.33 2.15 10.00
N LEU A 17 -3.01 1.26 10.93
CA LEU A 17 -3.06 -0.19 10.76
C LEU A 17 -4.03 -0.78 11.78
N LEU A 18 -4.72 -1.85 11.40
CA LEU A 18 -5.64 -2.58 12.26
C LEU A 18 -5.57 -4.07 11.97
N ASP A 19 -5.41 -4.87 13.01
CA ASP A 19 -5.69 -6.30 12.97
C ASP A 19 -7.18 -6.53 13.22
N VAL A 20 -7.89 -7.05 12.22
CA VAL A 20 -9.33 -7.33 12.26
C VAL A 20 -9.67 -8.74 12.72
N SER A 21 -8.70 -9.56 13.14
CA SER A 21 -8.93 -10.93 13.59
C SER A 21 -9.91 -11.04 14.77
N GLY A 22 -10.03 -9.96 15.57
CA GLY A 22 -10.97 -9.87 16.69
C GLY A 22 -12.34 -9.27 16.36
N PHE A 23 -12.63 -8.99 15.09
CA PHE A 23 -13.93 -8.48 14.66
C PHE A 23 -14.85 -9.64 14.26
N GLU A 24 -16.11 -9.52 14.58
CA GLU A 24 -17.16 -10.43 14.10
C GLU A 24 -17.86 -9.81 12.90
N ALA A 25 -17.85 -10.48 11.77
CA ALA A 25 -18.54 -10.05 10.56
C ALA A 25 -19.10 -11.24 9.78
N SER A 26 -20.18 -11.01 9.04
CA SER A 26 -20.87 -12.04 8.26
C SER A 26 -20.07 -12.52 7.03
N SER A 27 -19.06 -11.78 6.62
CA SER A 27 -18.18 -12.13 5.50
C SER A 27 -16.84 -11.40 5.62
N LYS A 28 -15.79 -11.92 4.92
CA LYS A 28 -14.49 -11.25 4.82
C LYS A 28 -14.62 -9.81 4.29
N ARG A 29 -15.45 -9.59 3.28
CA ARG A 29 -15.68 -8.26 2.70
C ARG A 29 -16.28 -7.29 3.72
N ASN A 30 -17.20 -7.74 4.56
CA ASN A 30 -17.79 -6.91 5.62
C ASN A 30 -16.75 -6.61 6.70
N LEU A 31 -15.92 -7.59 7.05
CA LEU A 31 -14.81 -7.43 7.98
C LEU A 31 -13.82 -6.34 7.53
N GLU A 32 -13.40 -6.39 6.28
CA GLU A 32 -12.53 -5.37 5.66
C GLU A 32 -13.21 -3.98 5.68
N ALA A 33 -14.48 -3.90 5.31
CA ALA A 33 -15.23 -2.64 5.31
C ALA A 33 -15.38 -2.03 6.70
N GLU A 34 -15.63 -2.86 7.73
CA GLU A 34 -15.70 -2.41 9.12
C GLU A 34 -14.33 -1.94 9.63
N GLY A 35 -13.26 -2.67 9.30
CA GLY A 35 -11.89 -2.27 9.63
C GLY A 35 -11.50 -0.93 8.99
N ILE A 36 -11.83 -0.73 7.72
CA ILE A 36 -11.61 0.55 7.01
C ILE A 36 -12.37 1.68 7.69
N ARG A 37 -13.65 1.48 8.01
CA ARG A 37 -14.46 2.50 8.70
C ARG A 37 -13.87 2.84 10.06
N PHE A 38 -13.53 1.82 10.84
CA PHE A 38 -12.88 2.01 12.14
C PHE A 38 -11.61 2.87 12.04
N LEU A 39 -10.73 2.58 11.08
CA LEU A 39 -9.50 3.35 10.87
C LEU A 39 -9.77 4.77 10.40
N LEU A 40 -10.74 4.98 9.53
CA LEU A 40 -11.14 6.33 9.10
C LEU A 40 -11.70 7.16 10.26
N ASP A 41 -12.50 6.58 11.16
CA ASP A 41 -13.00 7.25 12.38
C ASP A 41 -11.83 7.67 13.30
N LYS A 42 -10.74 6.89 13.34
CA LYS A 42 -9.54 7.22 14.12
C LYS A 42 -8.66 8.26 13.44
N LEU A 43 -8.55 8.23 12.12
CA LEU A 43 -7.77 9.20 11.33
C LEU A 43 -8.46 10.56 11.20
N LEU A 44 -9.81 10.59 11.28
CA LEU A 44 -10.64 11.78 11.10
C LEU A 44 -11.59 11.99 12.31
N PRO A 45 -11.08 12.10 13.53
CA PRO A 45 -11.91 12.13 14.73
C PRO A 45 -12.87 13.34 14.73
N GLY A 46 -14.14 13.08 14.99
CA GLY A 46 -15.19 14.11 15.07
C GLY A 46 -15.53 14.77 13.71
N GLN A 47 -14.99 14.27 12.61
CA GLN A 47 -15.25 14.79 11.27
C GLN A 47 -16.12 13.81 10.50
N GLY A 48 -17.29 14.27 10.05
CA GLY A 48 -18.11 13.47 9.14
C GLY A 48 -17.42 13.23 7.81
N TYR A 49 -17.55 12.03 7.28
CA TYR A 49 -17.04 11.68 5.94
C TYR A 49 -17.99 10.69 5.26
N LYS A 50 -17.93 10.66 3.92
CA LYS A 50 -18.54 9.62 3.12
C LYS A 50 -17.46 9.02 2.21
N LEU A 51 -17.17 7.73 2.40
CA LEU A 51 -16.23 6.99 1.57
C LEU A 51 -16.93 6.59 0.28
N SER A 52 -16.33 6.92 -0.84
CA SER A 52 -16.77 6.56 -2.18
C SER A 52 -15.60 6.10 -3.04
N TYR A 53 -15.89 5.55 -4.22
CA TYR A 53 -14.89 5.01 -5.13
C TYR A 53 -15.13 5.56 -6.54
N TYR A 54 -14.03 5.97 -7.20
CA TYR A 54 -14.07 6.28 -8.63
C TYR A 54 -14.30 5.00 -9.46
N ASP A 55 -14.64 5.15 -10.72
CA ASP A 55 -14.76 4.03 -11.68
C ASP A 55 -13.46 3.21 -11.83
N THR A 56 -12.34 3.81 -11.47
CA THR A 56 -11.02 3.16 -11.41
C THR A 56 -10.86 2.23 -10.21
N GLY A 57 -11.74 2.34 -9.21
CA GLY A 57 -11.63 1.66 -7.92
C GLY A 57 -10.84 2.44 -6.86
N LYS A 58 -10.27 3.62 -7.21
CA LYS A 58 -9.56 4.47 -6.25
C LYS A 58 -10.53 5.05 -5.23
N PRO A 59 -10.25 4.91 -3.91
CA PRO A 59 -11.10 5.47 -2.86
C PRO A 59 -10.94 6.99 -2.77
N TYR A 60 -12.00 7.68 -2.36
CA TYR A 60 -11.98 9.10 -2.01
C TYR A 60 -13.03 9.44 -0.95
N LEU A 61 -12.86 10.57 -0.29
CA LEU A 61 -13.80 11.10 0.70
C LEU A 61 -14.61 12.24 0.04
N GLU A 62 -15.94 12.06 -0.07
CA GLU A 62 -16.81 13.04 -0.73
C GLU A 62 -16.75 14.40 -0.02
N GLY A 63 -16.59 15.46 -0.82
CA GLY A 63 -16.53 16.83 -0.32
C GLY A 63 -15.29 17.18 0.48
N ARG A 64 -14.27 16.32 0.51
CA ARG A 64 -13.03 16.51 1.27
C ARG A 64 -11.81 16.58 0.34
N LYS A 65 -10.77 17.28 0.78
CA LYS A 65 -9.51 17.45 0.03
C LYS A 65 -8.47 16.38 0.28
N GLU A 66 -8.59 15.67 1.40
CA GLU A 66 -7.66 14.61 1.78
C GLU A 66 -7.63 13.50 0.74
N ARG A 67 -6.43 13.10 0.36
CA ARG A 67 -6.20 11.93 -0.49
C ARG A 67 -6.15 10.69 0.36
N LEU A 68 -6.64 9.59 -0.18
CA LEU A 68 -6.87 8.34 0.54
C LEU A 68 -6.26 7.17 -0.22
N SER A 69 -5.57 6.30 0.50
CA SER A 69 -5.15 4.99 0.02
C SER A 69 -5.51 3.92 1.03
N ILE A 70 -6.01 2.79 0.54
CA ILE A 70 -6.46 1.67 1.35
C ILE A 70 -5.79 0.40 0.85
N SER A 71 -5.35 -0.44 1.78
CA SER A 71 -4.90 -1.80 1.50
C SER A 71 -5.38 -2.76 2.57
N HIS A 72 -5.53 -4.01 2.22
CA HIS A 72 -5.84 -5.08 3.16
C HIS A 72 -5.25 -6.39 2.66
N SER A 73 -4.70 -7.17 3.57
CA SER A 73 -4.20 -8.50 3.29
C SER A 73 -4.45 -9.39 4.50
N HIS A 74 -5.13 -10.51 4.28
CA HIS A 74 -5.53 -11.45 5.33
C HIS A 74 -6.31 -10.75 6.45
N ASN A 75 -5.74 -10.59 7.65
CA ASN A 75 -6.37 -9.94 8.80
C ASN A 75 -5.93 -8.49 9.00
N MET A 76 -5.05 -7.97 8.18
CA MET A 76 -4.57 -6.60 8.31
C MET A 76 -5.28 -5.66 7.35
N VAL A 77 -5.67 -4.49 7.88
CA VAL A 77 -6.17 -3.34 7.13
C VAL A 77 -5.24 -2.17 7.34
N ALA A 78 -4.90 -1.48 6.27
CA ALA A 78 -4.09 -0.27 6.25
C ALA A 78 -4.84 0.85 5.55
N VAL A 79 -4.87 2.03 6.17
CA VAL A 79 -5.46 3.24 5.60
C VAL A 79 -4.47 4.38 5.75
N MET A 80 -4.17 5.07 4.66
CA MET A 80 -3.31 6.24 4.63
C MET A 80 -4.06 7.44 4.09
N ILE A 81 -3.88 8.59 4.73
CA ILE A 81 -4.41 9.88 4.29
C ILE A 81 -3.29 10.90 4.16
N ASP A 82 -3.43 11.79 3.17
CA ASP A 82 -2.58 12.97 3.00
C ASP A 82 -3.46 14.19 2.69
N GLU A 83 -3.20 15.31 3.35
CA GLU A 83 -4.01 16.53 3.24
C GLU A 83 -3.63 17.41 2.03
N GLN A 84 -2.51 17.09 1.35
CA GLN A 84 -1.92 17.94 0.32
C GLN A 84 -1.67 17.24 -1.01
N LYS A 85 -1.20 15.98 -1.01
CA LYS A 85 -0.77 15.25 -2.20
C LYS A 85 -1.39 13.86 -2.32
N GLU A 86 -1.35 13.30 -3.52
CA GLU A 86 -1.69 11.89 -3.73
C GLU A 86 -0.85 11.00 -2.82
N THR A 87 -1.45 9.92 -2.34
CA THR A 87 -0.80 9.01 -1.40
C THR A 87 -1.03 7.55 -1.77
N GLY A 88 -0.20 6.67 -1.23
CA GLY A 88 -0.27 5.24 -1.48
C GLY A 88 0.27 4.44 -0.31
N ILE A 89 -0.41 3.35 -0.01
CA ILE A 89 -0.01 2.34 0.97
C ILE A 89 -0.41 0.96 0.48
N ASP A 90 0.46 0.00 0.71
CA ASP A 90 0.17 -1.42 0.46
C ASP A 90 0.68 -2.29 1.58
N ILE A 91 -0.11 -3.30 1.98
CA ILE A 91 0.25 -4.28 3.00
C ILE A 91 0.00 -5.69 2.45
N GLU A 92 0.98 -6.59 2.63
CA GLU A 92 0.91 -7.94 2.10
C GLU A 92 1.37 -8.97 3.12
N LEU A 93 0.60 -10.04 3.31
CA LEU A 93 1.01 -11.20 4.11
C LEU A 93 2.16 -11.94 3.41
N ILE A 94 3.22 -12.25 4.16
CA ILE A 94 4.38 -12.97 3.63
C ILE A 94 3.98 -14.41 3.28
N ARG A 95 3.99 -14.71 1.97
CA ARG A 95 3.67 -16.04 1.41
C ARG A 95 4.43 -16.25 0.11
N ASP A 96 4.80 -17.49 -0.17
CA ASP A 96 5.51 -17.92 -1.37
C ASP A 96 4.74 -17.71 -2.68
N LYS A 97 3.43 -17.50 -2.60
CA LYS A 97 2.54 -17.26 -3.75
C LYS A 97 3.01 -16.10 -4.65
N VAL A 98 3.71 -15.10 -4.09
CA VAL A 98 4.28 -13.98 -4.85
C VAL A 98 5.27 -14.44 -5.91
N LEU A 99 6.00 -15.53 -5.66
CA LEU A 99 6.97 -16.10 -6.58
C LEU A 99 6.33 -16.63 -7.87
N ASN A 100 5.07 -17.07 -7.82
CA ASN A 100 4.34 -17.62 -8.96
C ASN A 100 3.95 -16.55 -10.00
N VAL A 101 3.99 -15.28 -9.62
CA VAL A 101 3.54 -14.16 -10.47
C VAL A 101 4.65 -13.16 -10.81
N THR A 102 5.91 -13.48 -10.51
CA THR A 102 7.07 -12.60 -10.75
C THR A 102 7.15 -12.09 -12.19
N HIS A 103 6.78 -12.94 -13.16
CA HIS A 103 6.75 -12.62 -14.59
C HIS A 103 5.76 -11.50 -14.95
N LYS A 104 4.80 -11.18 -14.07
CA LYS A 104 3.79 -10.15 -14.27
C LYS A 104 4.21 -8.77 -13.76
N TYR A 105 5.18 -8.71 -12.84
CA TYR A 105 5.52 -7.44 -12.22
C TYR A 105 7.01 -7.08 -12.24
N LEU A 106 7.94 -8.04 -12.36
CA LEU A 106 9.37 -7.74 -12.44
C LEU A 106 9.83 -7.59 -13.91
N ASP A 107 10.50 -6.50 -14.21
CA ASP A 107 11.28 -6.38 -15.43
C ASP A 107 12.63 -7.14 -15.30
N ASP A 108 13.40 -7.21 -16.39
CA ASP A 108 14.63 -7.98 -16.41
C ASP A 108 15.70 -7.38 -15.50
N LYS A 109 15.76 -6.04 -15.38
CA LYS A 109 16.70 -5.34 -14.49
C LYS A 109 16.38 -5.54 -13.01
N GLU A 110 15.10 -5.55 -12.67
CA GLU A 110 14.66 -5.83 -11.30
C GLU A 110 15.00 -7.28 -10.91
N ARG A 111 14.85 -8.23 -11.84
CA ARG A 111 15.19 -9.65 -11.63
C ARG A 111 16.67 -9.89 -11.33
N GLU A 112 17.57 -9.10 -11.93
CA GLU A 112 19.01 -9.20 -11.68
C GLU A 112 19.40 -8.83 -10.23
N ASN A 113 18.52 -8.13 -9.51
CA ASN A 113 18.75 -7.61 -8.16
C ASN A 113 18.05 -8.40 -7.07
N ILE A 114 17.42 -9.54 -7.39
CA ILE A 114 16.65 -10.32 -6.44
C ILE A 114 16.92 -11.82 -6.62
N GLU A 115 17.19 -12.51 -5.53
CA GLU A 115 17.28 -13.96 -5.54
C GLU A 115 15.89 -14.60 -5.73
N ALA A 116 15.80 -15.62 -6.57
CA ALA A 116 14.52 -16.23 -6.95
C ALA A 116 13.69 -16.76 -5.75
N ALA A 117 14.35 -17.14 -4.65
CA ALA A 117 13.71 -17.67 -3.45
C ALA A 117 13.50 -16.63 -2.34
N ASP A 118 13.91 -15.37 -2.53
CA ASP A 118 13.76 -14.30 -1.52
C ASP A 118 12.32 -13.76 -1.52
N ILE A 119 11.44 -14.47 -0.81
CA ILE A 119 10.00 -14.14 -0.72
C ILE A 119 9.77 -12.72 -0.21
N GLU A 120 10.50 -12.30 0.84
CA GLU A 120 10.28 -11.00 1.47
C GLU A 120 10.65 -9.85 0.54
N LYS A 121 11.81 -9.94 -0.12
CA LYS A 121 12.21 -8.92 -1.10
C LYS A 121 11.29 -8.90 -2.32
N HIS A 122 10.82 -10.06 -2.78
CA HIS A 122 9.79 -10.15 -3.83
C HIS A 122 8.49 -9.41 -3.41
N LEU A 123 8.06 -9.57 -2.17
CA LEU A 123 6.89 -8.86 -1.65
C LEU A 123 7.12 -7.35 -1.53
N VAL A 124 8.33 -6.89 -1.19
CA VAL A 124 8.65 -5.45 -1.23
C VAL A 124 8.51 -4.90 -2.64
N TYR A 125 9.02 -5.59 -3.67
CA TYR A 125 8.83 -5.17 -5.08
C TYR A 125 7.35 -5.12 -5.45
N TRP A 126 6.58 -6.17 -5.11
CA TRP A 126 5.16 -6.24 -5.39
C TRP A 126 4.38 -5.10 -4.70
N ALA A 127 4.51 -4.96 -3.38
CA ALA A 127 3.82 -3.94 -2.60
C ALA A 127 4.23 -2.51 -2.99
N ALA A 128 5.49 -2.30 -3.38
CA ALA A 128 5.95 -1.01 -3.90
C ALA A 128 5.25 -0.65 -5.22
N LYS A 129 5.10 -1.60 -6.13
CA LYS A 129 4.39 -1.39 -7.39
C LYS A 129 2.88 -1.20 -7.18
N GLU A 130 2.26 -1.94 -6.26
CA GLU A 130 0.87 -1.70 -5.82
C GLU A 130 0.71 -0.30 -5.23
N THR A 131 1.67 0.15 -4.42
CA THR A 131 1.68 1.51 -3.86
C THR A 131 1.73 2.57 -4.97
N LEU A 132 2.62 2.41 -5.96
CA LEU A 132 2.71 3.30 -7.12
C LEU A 132 1.43 3.29 -7.96
N TYR A 133 0.84 2.11 -8.17
CA TYR A 133 -0.43 1.97 -8.87
C TYR A 133 -1.56 2.72 -8.16
N LYS A 134 -1.63 2.63 -6.83
CA LYS A 134 -2.61 3.36 -6.01
C LYS A 134 -2.40 4.88 -6.06
N ILE A 135 -1.15 5.35 -6.07
CA ILE A 135 -0.81 6.77 -6.25
C ILE A 135 -1.33 7.25 -7.61
N TYR A 136 -1.02 6.54 -8.69
CA TYR A 136 -1.49 6.89 -10.03
C TYR A 136 -3.02 6.86 -10.15
N GLY A 137 -3.67 5.83 -9.60
CA GLY A 137 -5.12 5.74 -9.45
C GLY A 137 -5.92 5.65 -10.74
N ARG A 138 -5.30 5.25 -11.86
CA ARG A 138 -5.97 5.06 -13.17
C ARG A 138 -5.79 3.62 -13.64
N LYS A 139 -6.67 3.17 -14.54
CA LYS A 139 -6.58 1.84 -15.18
C LYS A 139 -5.50 1.81 -16.28
N LYS A 140 -5.21 0.60 -16.78
CA LYS A 140 -4.29 0.33 -17.91
C LYS A 140 -2.81 0.56 -17.58
N VAL A 141 -2.39 0.19 -16.37
CA VAL A 141 -0.98 0.14 -15.99
C VAL A 141 -0.50 -1.30 -16.09
N ASP A 142 0.55 -1.53 -16.85
CA ASP A 142 1.32 -2.76 -16.81
C ASP A 142 2.41 -2.62 -15.74
N PHE A 143 2.43 -3.53 -14.77
CA PHE A 143 3.33 -3.44 -13.62
C PHE A 143 4.79 -3.67 -14.00
N LYS A 144 5.02 -4.47 -15.03
CA LYS A 144 6.36 -4.77 -15.51
C LYS A 144 6.95 -3.62 -16.36
N GLU A 145 6.13 -3.01 -17.21
CA GLU A 145 6.59 -2.01 -18.17
C GLU A 145 6.54 -0.58 -17.63
N HIS A 146 5.49 -0.28 -16.86
CA HIS A 146 5.19 1.09 -16.44
C HIS A 146 5.64 1.45 -15.03
N LEU A 147 5.86 0.44 -14.16
CA LEU A 147 6.27 0.65 -12.79
C LEU A 147 7.65 0.02 -12.57
N PHE A 148 8.57 0.80 -12.04
CA PHE A 148 9.94 0.36 -11.82
C PHE A 148 10.42 0.72 -10.42
N ILE A 149 11.08 -0.21 -9.77
CA ILE A 149 11.72 -0.02 -8.47
C ILE A 149 13.23 -0.08 -8.65
N GLU A 150 13.94 0.97 -8.22
CA GLU A 150 15.40 0.97 -8.25
C GLU A 150 15.97 -0.17 -7.39
N PRO A 151 17.14 -0.73 -7.73
CA PRO A 151 17.80 -1.73 -6.91
C PRO A 151 17.99 -1.25 -5.46
N PHE A 152 17.73 -2.13 -4.51
CA PHE A 152 17.93 -1.85 -3.09
C PHE A 152 18.41 -3.08 -2.34
N SER A 153 19.05 -2.86 -1.20
CA SER A 153 19.41 -3.91 -0.24
C SER A 153 18.25 -4.11 0.73
N TYR A 154 17.69 -5.31 0.77
CA TYR A 154 16.60 -5.63 1.69
C TYR A 154 17.13 -5.81 3.13
N ASN A 155 16.43 -5.21 4.09
CA ASN A 155 16.68 -5.40 5.53
C ASN A 155 15.34 -5.55 6.26
N GLY A 156 14.96 -6.77 6.57
CA GLY A 156 13.70 -7.08 7.24
C GLY A 156 13.63 -6.64 8.70
N SER A 157 14.77 -6.36 9.36
CA SER A 157 14.79 -5.97 10.78
C SER A 157 14.55 -4.48 11.01
N VAL A 158 14.93 -3.64 10.04
CA VAL A 158 14.90 -2.17 10.19
C VAL A 158 13.96 -1.52 9.18
N GLY A 159 13.67 -2.21 8.07
CA GLY A 159 13.03 -1.62 6.91
C GLY A 159 13.98 -0.75 6.11
N GLY A 160 13.46 0.07 5.22
CA GLY A 160 14.31 0.92 4.39
C GLY A 160 13.56 1.82 3.42
N LEU A 161 14.35 2.71 2.82
CA LEU A 161 13.88 3.60 1.76
C LEU A 161 14.14 2.94 0.40
N ILE A 162 13.15 3.03 -0.46
CA ILE A 162 13.26 2.61 -1.86
C ILE A 162 12.76 3.69 -2.78
N THR A 163 13.20 3.65 -4.00
CA THR A 163 12.79 4.57 -5.05
C THR A 163 11.98 3.84 -6.10
N GLY A 164 10.78 4.34 -6.34
CA GLY A 164 9.90 3.86 -7.38
C GLY A 164 9.66 4.88 -8.49
N HIS A 165 9.37 4.40 -9.69
CA HIS A 165 9.09 5.24 -10.85
C HIS A 165 7.79 4.82 -11.53
N ILE A 166 6.99 5.80 -11.91
CA ILE A 166 5.92 5.63 -12.90
C ILE A 166 6.47 6.09 -14.25
N ARG A 167 6.42 5.22 -15.26
CA ARG A 167 6.99 5.42 -16.60
C ARG A 167 5.91 5.33 -17.68
N LEU A 168 4.92 6.19 -17.58
CA LEU A 168 3.86 6.31 -18.59
C LEU A 168 4.15 7.48 -19.53
N PRO A 169 3.61 7.48 -20.76
CA PRO A 169 3.77 8.60 -21.69
C PRO A 169 3.31 9.94 -21.10
N GLU A 170 2.18 9.90 -20.38
CA GLU A 170 1.55 11.07 -19.74
C GLU A 170 2.05 11.38 -18.33
N LEU A 171 2.82 10.49 -17.71
CA LEU A 171 3.35 10.67 -16.36
C LEU A 171 4.68 9.93 -16.20
N ARG A 172 5.75 10.71 -16.03
CA ARG A 172 7.08 10.20 -15.67
C ARG A 172 7.52 10.84 -14.38
N GLU A 173 7.37 10.13 -13.29
CA GLU A 173 7.60 10.67 -11.96
C GLU A 173 8.32 9.66 -11.07
N LYS A 174 9.14 10.19 -10.16
CA LYS A 174 9.92 9.45 -9.17
C LYS A 174 9.31 9.65 -7.80
N PHE A 175 9.15 8.55 -7.06
CA PHE A 175 8.56 8.50 -5.73
C PHE A 175 9.54 7.89 -4.74
N ARG A 176 9.56 8.43 -3.52
CA ARG A 176 10.26 7.82 -2.40
C ARG A 176 9.25 7.05 -1.56
N LEU A 177 9.52 5.78 -1.36
CA LEU A 177 8.70 4.87 -0.60
C LEU A 177 9.50 4.36 0.59
N HIS A 178 8.80 4.06 1.67
CA HIS A 178 9.37 3.33 2.80
C HIS A 178 8.76 1.93 2.84
N TYR A 179 9.60 0.92 3.08
CA TYR A 179 9.13 -0.43 3.37
C TYR A 179 9.50 -0.83 4.80
N GLU A 180 8.67 -1.63 5.41
CA GLU A 180 8.94 -2.26 6.71
C GLU A 180 8.30 -3.65 6.79
N LYS A 181 8.93 -4.53 7.58
CA LYS A 181 8.36 -5.82 7.93
C LYS A 181 7.67 -5.69 9.28
N LEU A 182 6.40 -6.09 9.33
CA LEU A 182 5.55 -6.08 10.51
C LEU A 182 5.11 -7.51 10.80
N ASP A 183 5.83 -8.21 11.67
CA ASP A 183 5.64 -9.64 11.92
C ASP A 183 5.63 -10.44 10.60
N ASP A 184 4.48 -10.98 10.21
CA ASP A 184 4.29 -11.77 9.00
C ASP A 184 3.86 -10.93 7.78
N TYR A 185 3.98 -9.60 7.83
CA TYR A 185 3.54 -8.71 6.75
C TYR A 185 4.68 -7.83 6.24
N ILE A 186 4.61 -7.48 4.97
CA ILE A 186 5.37 -6.38 4.36
C ILE A 186 4.42 -5.21 4.17
N LEU A 187 4.82 -4.05 4.66
CA LEU A 187 4.14 -2.76 4.45
C LEU A 187 5.02 -1.87 3.57
N VAL A 188 4.41 -1.21 2.58
CA VAL A 188 5.07 -0.16 1.78
C VAL A 188 4.16 1.05 1.68
N TYR A 189 4.73 2.25 1.86
CA TYR A 189 3.97 3.50 1.79
C TYR A 189 4.79 4.66 1.21
N LEU A 190 4.10 5.67 0.69
CA LEU A 190 4.69 6.91 0.19
C LEU A 190 5.16 7.80 1.36
N ILE A 191 6.35 8.42 1.24
CA ILE A 191 6.89 9.40 2.19
C ILE A 191 7.06 10.80 1.60
#